data_f6cd0717ee7ddbca9488c5b694ad6e22
#
_entry.id   f6cd0717ee7ddbca9488c5b694ad6e22
#
_cell.length_a   1.000
_cell.length_b   1.000
_cell.length_c   1.000
_cell.angle_alpha   90.00
_cell.angle_beta   90.00
_cell.angle_gamma   90.00
#
_symmetry.space_group_name_H-M   'P 1'
#
loop_
_entity.id
_entity.type
_entity.pdbx_description
1 polymer ?
#
loop_
_entity_poly.entity_id
_entity_poly.type
_entity_poly.pdbx_seq_one_letter_code
_entity_poly.pdbx_strand_id
1 'polypeptide(L)'
;PVMLRPSYVLGGLAMRIVHTEEELSDYVAQLTRALGGPSELAVSEKRPLLVDRYLRDAIEVDVDAICDGEDVFVAGVMEHIEEAGVHSGDSACALPPYSLSKALVAEIEEETKKLARALDVRGLINIQFAVKDGEIFILEANPRASRTAPFVAKAINRPIAAAAAKVMAGVKLRELKLDRPSRGHVAVKEAVFPFARFPGVDPVLGPEMRSTGEV
;
A
#
# COMPACT_ATOMS: atom_id res chain seq x y z
N PRO A 1 15.48 12.04 8.71
CA PRO A 1 15.72 10.92 7.78
C PRO A 1 14.94 11.10 6.48
N VAL A 2 15.44 10.49 5.40
CA VAL A 2 14.77 10.45 4.11
C VAL A 2 14.64 9.02 3.61
N MET A 3 13.60 8.78 2.81
CA MET A 3 13.41 7.53 2.09
C MET A 3 13.99 7.68 0.69
N LEU A 4 14.91 6.82 0.32
CA LEU A 4 15.47 6.75 -1.03
C LEU A 4 14.73 5.67 -1.82
N ARG A 5 14.26 6.05 -3.01
CA ARG A 5 13.44 5.19 -3.85
C ARG A 5 13.90 5.26 -5.30
N PRO A 6 14.54 4.20 -5.84
CA PRO A 6 14.85 4.14 -7.26
C PRO A 6 13.58 4.17 -8.11
N SER A 7 13.61 4.85 -9.25
CA SER A 7 12.48 4.86 -10.18
C SER A 7 12.34 3.49 -10.87
N TYR A 8 11.09 3.14 -11.19
CA TYR A 8 10.75 1.93 -11.96
C TYR A 8 11.09 0.60 -11.26
N VAL A 9 11.16 0.58 -9.92
CA VAL A 9 11.26 -0.65 -9.13
C VAL A 9 9.90 -1.04 -8.56
N LEU A 10 9.70 -2.33 -8.31
CA LEU A 10 8.49 -2.89 -7.71
C LEU A 10 8.82 -3.56 -6.38
N GLY A 11 7.82 -3.62 -5.48
CA GLY A 11 7.95 -4.33 -4.20
C GLY A 11 8.99 -3.76 -3.25
N GLY A 12 9.26 -2.45 -3.33
CA GLY A 12 10.23 -1.79 -2.46
C GLY A 12 11.70 -2.14 -2.73
N LEU A 13 11.99 -2.79 -3.87
CA LEU A 13 13.35 -3.21 -4.22
C LEU A 13 14.33 -2.03 -4.14
N ALA A 14 15.41 -2.23 -3.39
CA ALA A 14 16.45 -1.23 -3.14
C ALA A 14 15.94 0.09 -2.52
N MET A 15 14.76 0.13 -1.91
CA MET A 15 14.36 1.26 -1.07
C MET A 15 15.18 1.27 0.22
N ARG A 16 15.54 2.47 0.68
CA ARG A 16 16.36 2.62 1.89
C ARG A 16 16.01 3.88 2.65
N ILE A 17 15.88 3.74 3.97
CA ILE A 17 15.82 4.88 4.89
C ILE A 17 17.25 5.27 5.23
N VAL A 18 17.60 6.54 5.09
CA VAL A 18 18.92 7.09 5.45
C VAL A 18 18.75 8.26 6.42
N HIS A 19 19.69 8.33 7.37
CA HIS A 19 19.64 9.29 8.47
C HIS A 19 20.72 10.35 8.35
N THR A 20 21.79 10.07 7.60
CA THR A 20 22.96 10.96 7.46
C THR A 20 23.35 11.16 6.00
N GLU A 21 24.10 12.23 5.72
CA GLU A 21 24.67 12.46 4.38
C GLU A 21 25.69 11.40 3.98
N GLU A 22 26.38 10.81 4.95
CA GLU A 22 27.32 9.72 4.71
C GLU A 22 26.60 8.46 4.23
N GLU A 23 25.51 8.05 4.91
CA GLU A 23 24.67 6.92 4.48
C GLU A 23 24.07 7.15 3.10
N LEU A 24 23.67 8.40 2.78
CA LEU A 24 23.18 8.77 1.46
C LEU A 24 24.27 8.58 0.39
N SER A 25 25.47 9.09 0.66
CA SER A 25 26.60 9.01 -0.25
C SER A 25 27.01 7.57 -0.51
N ASP A 26 27.07 6.76 0.55
CA ASP A 26 27.36 5.33 0.45
C ASP A 26 26.32 4.57 -0.36
N TYR A 27 25.04 4.86 -0.14
CA TYR A 27 23.96 4.21 -0.88
C TYR A 27 24.02 4.57 -2.38
N VAL A 28 24.21 5.85 -2.72
CA VAL A 28 24.37 6.29 -4.12
C VAL A 28 25.59 5.63 -4.76
N ALA A 29 26.71 5.53 -4.02
CA ALA A 29 27.90 4.85 -4.51
C ALA A 29 27.68 3.34 -4.74
N GLN A 30 26.92 2.68 -3.87
CA GLN A 30 26.52 1.27 -4.05
C GLN A 30 25.66 1.07 -5.28
N LEU A 31 24.61 1.90 -5.47
CA LEU A 31 23.77 1.88 -6.67
C LEU A 31 24.63 2.08 -7.94
N THR A 32 25.53 3.05 -7.94
CA THR A 32 26.39 3.35 -9.08
C THR A 32 27.36 2.20 -9.38
N ARG A 33 27.92 1.51 -8.39
CA ARG A 33 28.82 0.37 -8.56
C ARG A 33 28.10 -0.89 -9.04
N ALA A 34 26.91 -1.15 -8.52
CA ALA A 34 26.07 -2.25 -8.98
C ALA A 34 25.71 -2.12 -10.47
N LEU A 35 25.92 -0.95 -11.05
CA LEU A 35 25.58 -0.53 -12.39
C LEU A 35 26.68 -0.79 -13.44
N GLY A 36 27.75 -1.51 -13.12
CA GLY A 36 28.71 -2.00 -14.12
C GLY A 36 28.12 -3.01 -15.11
N GLY A 37 26.80 -3.26 -15.06
CA GLY A 37 26.01 -4.10 -15.97
C GLY A 37 24.68 -3.44 -16.34
N PRO A 38 23.88 -4.05 -17.21
CA PRO A 38 22.52 -3.59 -17.56
C PRO A 38 21.58 -3.80 -16.38
N SER A 39 21.72 -3.02 -15.33
CA SER A 39 20.91 -3.09 -14.13
C SER A 39 19.70 -2.17 -14.27
N GLU A 40 18.51 -2.70 -13.99
CA GLU A 40 17.26 -1.92 -13.93
C GLU A 40 17.29 -0.84 -12.83
N LEU A 41 18.24 -0.94 -11.89
CA LEU A 41 18.47 -0.02 -10.78
C LEU A 41 19.35 1.19 -11.14
N ALA A 42 19.82 1.31 -12.39
CA ALA A 42 20.68 2.41 -12.83
C ALA A 42 20.01 3.78 -12.64
N VAL A 43 20.56 4.59 -11.74
CA VAL A 43 20.18 5.99 -11.60
C VAL A 43 20.69 6.78 -12.80
N SER A 44 19.83 7.51 -13.48
CA SER A 44 20.13 8.34 -14.63
C SER A 44 19.11 9.48 -14.74
N GLU A 45 19.32 10.42 -15.66
CA GLU A 45 18.32 11.48 -15.93
C GLU A 45 16.93 10.90 -16.27
N LYS A 46 16.89 9.76 -16.96
CA LYS A 46 15.63 9.06 -17.30
C LYS A 46 15.09 8.18 -16.16
N ARG A 47 15.91 7.86 -15.19
CA ARG A 47 15.61 7.03 -14.04
C ARG A 47 16.16 7.68 -12.78
N PRO A 48 15.56 8.81 -12.32
CA PRO A 48 16.06 9.52 -11.16
C PRO A 48 15.86 8.70 -9.89
N LEU A 49 16.73 8.94 -8.91
CA LEU A 49 16.49 8.52 -7.54
C LEU A 49 15.52 9.51 -6.90
N LEU A 50 14.39 9.02 -6.41
CA LEU A 50 13.46 9.82 -5.64
C LEU A 50 13.93 9.90 -4.20
N VAL A 51 13.83 11.07 -3.61
CA VAL A 51 14.21 11.36 -2.22
C VAL A 51 12.99 11.96 -1.54
N ASP A 52 12.32 11.15 -0.73
CA ASP A 52 11.12 11.55 -0.03
C ASP A 52 11.42 11.80 1.46
N ARG A 53 10.70 12.74 2.09
CA ARG A 53 10.75 12.89 3.54
C ARG A 53 10.22 11.61 4.20
N TYR A 54 11.02 10.99 5.07
CA TYR A 54 10.55 9.86 5.86
C TYR A 54 9.68 10.35 7.02
N LEU A 55 8.45 9.84 7.09
CA LEU A 55 7.49 10.16 8.13
C LEU A 55 7.64 9.17 9.30
N ARG A 56 8.58 9.44 10.20
CA ARG A 56 8.80 8.60 11.39
C ARG A 56 7.53 8.55 12.25
N ASP A 57 7.22 7.37 12.80
CA ASP A 57 6.07 7.14 13.67
C ASP A 57 4.72 7.51 13.02
N ALA A 58 4.64 7.48 11.70
CA ALA A 58 3.38 7.59 11.00
C ALA A 58 2.59 6.28 11.09
N ILE A 59 1.27 6.39 11.06
CA ILE A 59 0.37 5.24 10.95
C ILE A 59 0.13 4.98 9.47
N GLU A 60 0.46 3.80 8.97
CA GLU A 60 0.15 3.44 7.60
C GLU A 60 -1.26 2.85 7.49
N VAL A 61 -1.90 3.14 6.35
CA VAL A 61 -3.29 2.76 6.09
C VAL A 61 -3.42 2.27 4.66
N ASP A 62 -3.93 1.06 4.48
CA ASP A 62 -4.33 0.52 3.19
C ASP A 62 -5.83 0.70 2.98
N VAL A 63 -6.23 1.14 1.80
CA VAL A 63 -7.64 1.27 1.43
C VAL A 63 -7.93 0.52 0.14
N ASP A 64 -8.88 -0.42 0.18
CA ASP A 64 -9.39 -1.08 -1.01
C ASP A 64 -10.75 -0.51 -1.41
N ALA A 65 -10.89 -0.16 -2.68
CA ALA A 65 -12.12 0.37 -3.24
C ALA A 65 -12.42 -0.18 -4.63
N ILE A 66 -13.69 -0.05 -5.05
CA ILE A 66 -14.15 -0.31 -6.41
C ILE A 66 -14.66 1.00 -6.99
N CYS A 67 -14.26 1.31 -8.21
CA CYS A 67 -14.74 2.49 -8.95
C CYS A 67 -15.25 2.08 -10.33
N ASP A 68 -16.32 2.72 -10.81
CA ASP A 68 -16.87 2.54 -12.16
C ASP A 68 -16.63 3.76 -13.07
N GLY A 69 -15.77 4.69 -12.61
CA GLY A 69 -15.49 5.97 -13.25
C GLY A 69 -16.35 7.11 -12.70
N GLU A 70 -17.49 6.82 -12.08
CA GLU A 70 -18.42 7.80 -11.49
C GLU A 70 -18.59 7.56 -9.98
N ASP A 71 -19.08 6.37 -9.64
CA ASP A 71 -19.33 5.96 -8.26
C ASP A 71 -18.12 5.20 -7.70
N VAL A 72 -17.88 5.35 -6.40
CA VAL A 72 -16.81 4.66 -5.68
C VAL A 72 -17.37 4.01 -4.42
N PHE A 73 -17.12 2.72 -4.28
CA PHE A 73 -17.40 1.95 -3.07
C PHE A 73 -16.09 1.66 -2.35
N VAL A 74 -15.88 2.31 -1.21
CA VAL A 74 -14.75 2.00 -0.32
C VAL A 74 -15.09 0.72 0.45
N ALA A 75 -14.42 -0.37 0.12
CA ALA A 75 -14.67 -1.68 0.70
C ALA A 75 -14.09 -1.80 2.12
N GLY A 76 -12.90 -1.25 2.35
CA GLY A 76 -12.28 -1.28 3.66
C GLY A 76 -11.13 -0.29 3.80
N VAL A 77 -11.02 0.28 5.00
CA VAL A 77 -9.88 1.07 5.47
C VAL A 77 -9.19 0.23 6.53
N MET A 78 -7.95 -0.16 6.29
CA MET A 78 -7.15 -1.04 7.13
C MET A 78 -5.99 -0.27 7.74
N GLU A 79 -5.84 -0.35 9.05
CA GLU A 79 -4.72 0.26 9.77
C GLU A 79 -3.62 -0.78 9.96
N HIS A 80 -2.38 -0.43 9.61
CA HIS A 80 -1.21 -1.28 9.83
C HIS A 80 -0.87 -1.35 11.33
N ILE A 81 -0.35 -2.51 11.74
CA ILE A 81 0.08 -2.76 13.12
C ILE A 81 1.57 -2.47 13.27
N GLU A 82 2.35 -2.75 12.22
CA GLU A 82 3.78 -2.44 12.17
C GLU A 82 4.02 -0.94 11.98
N GLU A 83 5.20 -0.51 12.37
CA GLU A 83 5.66 0.87 12.19
C GLU A 83 5.76 1.24 10.70
N ALA A 84 5.61 2.54 10.43
CA ALA A 84 5.79 3.09 9.09
C ALA A 84 7.16 2.74 8.50
N GLY A 85 7.18 2.40 7.21
CA GLY A 85 8.37 2.00 6.48
C GLY A 85 8.52 0.49 6.32
N VAL A 86 7.63 -0.32 6.91
CA VAL A 86 7.50 -1.73 6.58
C VAL A 86 6.63 -1.86 5.33
N HIS A 87 7.05 -2.71 4.37
CA HIS A 87 6.27 -2.95 3.15
C HIS A 87 4.85 -3.41 3.47
N SER A 88 3.83 -2.83 2.81
CA SER A 88 2.41 -3.11 3.09
C SER A 88 2.03 -4.59 2.93
N GLY A 89 2.73 -5.33 2.06
CA GLY A 89 2.57 -6.77 1.89
C GLY A 89 3.00 -7.59 3.11
N ASP A 90 3.88 -7.04 3.94
CA ASP A 90 4.46 -7.68 5.11
C ASP A 90 3.75 -7.28 6.41
N SER A 91 3.06 -6.13 6.41
CA SER A 91 2.39 -5.62 7.60
C SER A 91 1.13 -6.40 7.94
N ALA A 92 0.91 -6.67 9.22
CA ALA A 92 -0.38 -7.03 9.74
C ALA A 92 -1.32 -5.82 9.69
N CYS A 93 -2.60 -6.05 9.41
CA CYS A 93 -3.58 -4.97 9.29
C CYS A 93 -4.86 -5.29 10.07
N ALA A 94 -5.44 -4.27 10.70
CA ALA A 94 -6.72 -4.35 11.38
C ALA A 94 -7.82 -3.66 10.56
N LEU A 95 -8.98 -4.29 10.46
CA LEU A 95 -10.19 -3.76 9.83
C LEU A 95 -11.39 -3.94 10.77
N PRO A 96 -12.10 -2.87 11.20
CA PRO A 96 -11.79 -1.46 10.94
C PRO A 96 -10.53 -0.98 11.66
N PRO A 97 -10.03 0.24 11.34
CA PRO A 97 -8.95 0.88 12.07
C PRO A 97 -9.23 0.92 13.58
N TYR A 98 -8.17 0.73 14.37
CA TYR A 98 -8.30 0.64 15.84
C TYR A 98 -7.83 1.90 16.57
N SER A 99 -6.92 2.68 16.00
CA SER A 99 -6.38 3.89 16.62
C SER A 99 -6.84 5.18 15.95
N LEU A 100 -7.24 5.12 14.68
CA LEU A 100 -7.66 6.28 13.91
C LEU A 100 -9.05 6.79 14.35
N SER A 101 -9.19 8.11 14.46
CA SER A 101 -10.49 8.72 14.72
C SER A 101 -11.46 8.51 13.55
N LYS A 102 -12.76 8.46 13.84
CA LYS A 102 -13.80 8.36 12.81
C LYS A 102 -13.74 9.50 11.79
N ALA A 103 -13.29 10.68 12.21
CA ALA A 103 -13.13 11.84 11.33
C ALA A 103 -12.01 11.61 10.30
N LEU A 104 -10.84 11.12 10.75
CA LEU A 104 -9.73 10.78 9.86
C LEU A 104 -10.10 9.64 8.90
N VAL A 105 -10.79 8.60 9.39
CA VAL A 105 -11.26 7.52 8.52
C VAL A 105 -12.19 8.04 7.44
N ALA A 106 -13.14 8.93 7.78
CA ALA A 106 -14.04 9.54 6.80
C ALA A 106 -13.29 10.41 5.78
N GLU A 107 -12.26 11.14 6.21
CA GLU A 107 -11.42 11.94 5.33
C GLU A 107 -10.61 11.06 4.37
N ILE A 108 -10.00 9.98 4.86
CA ILE A 108 -9.30 8.98 4.03
C ILE A 108 -10.25 8.38 2.98
N GLU A 109 -11.49 8.07 3.36
CA GLU A 109 -12.49 7.57 2.41
C GLU A 109 -12.82 8.60 1.33
N GLU A 110 -12.94 9.88 1.66
CA GLU A 110 -13.20 10.94 0.67
C GLU A 110 -12.00 11.18 -0.25
N GLU A 111 -10.77 11.18 0.28
CA GLU A 111 -9.57 11.25 -0.54
C GLU A 111 -9.45 10.04 -1.49
N THR A 112 -9.78 8.84 -1.01
CA THR A 112 -9.86 7.63 -1.84
C THR A 112 -10.82 7.81 -3.00
N LYS A 113 -12.02 8.36 -2.75
CA LYS A 113 -13.04 8.60 -3.79
C LYS A 113 -12.56 9.63 -4.82
N LYS A 114 -11.94 10.71 -4.38
CA LYS A 114 -11.36 11.74 -5.25
C LYS A 114 -10.29 11.17 -6.17
N LEU A 115 -9.34 10.42 -5.61
CA LEU A 115 -8.26 9.79 -6.35
C LEU A 115 -8.76 8.76 -7.36
N ALA A 116 -9.67 7.88 -6.95
CA ALA A 116 -10.23 6.86 -7.83
C ALA A 116 -10.92 7.48 -9.07
N ARG A 117 -11.66 8.58 -8.88
CA ARG A 117 -12.27 9.32 -9.99
C ARG A 117 -11.24 10.06 -10.84
N ALA A 118 -10.27 10.74 -10.22
CA ALA A 118 -9.23 11.49 -10.93
C ALA A 118 -8.37 10.60 -11.82
N LEU A 119 -8.17 9.33 -11.42
CA LEU A 119 -7.44 8.31 -12.17
C LEU A 119 -8.33 7.53 -13.16
N ASP A 120 -9.63 7.89 -13.31
CA ASP A 120 -10.62 7.18 -14.15
C ASP A 120 -10.60 5.65 -13.93
N VAL A 121 -10.52 5.23 -12.68
CA VAL A 121 -10.44 3.80 -12.35
C VAL A 121 -11.74 3.09 -12.71
N ARG A 122 -11.61 1.91 -13.33
CA ARG A 122 -12.71 0.98 -13.61
C ARG A 122 -12.36 -0.40 -13.10
N GLY A 123 -12.87 -0.72 -11.92
CA GLY A 123 -12.53 -1.94 -11.19
C GLY A 123 -11.94 -1.62 -9.81
N LEU A 124 -10.96 -2.42 -9.39
CA LEU A 124 -10.31 -2.28 -8.09
C LEU A 124 -9.23 -1.21 -8.10
N ILE A 125 -9.13 -0.52 -6.97
CA ILE A 125 -7.99 0.32 -6.63
C ILE A 125 -7.60 0.06 -5.17
N ASN A 126 -6.30 -0.02 -4.92
CA ASN A 126 -5.70 0.02 -3.60
C ASN A 126 -4.92 1.32 -3.45
N ILE A 127 -5.14 2.05 -2.37
CA ILE A 127 -4.41 3.28 -2.06
C ILE A 127 -3.76 3.13 -0.69
N GLN A 128 -2.50 3.50 -0.62
CA GLN A 128 -1.73 3.51 0.62
C GLN A 128 -1.55 4.94 1.10
N PHE A 129 -1.89 5.15 2.35
CA PHE A 129 -1.76 6.43 3.04
C PHE A 129 -0.83 6.30 4.24
N ALA A 130 -0.27 7.43 4.67
CA ALA A 130 0.30 7.59 5.99
C ALA A 130 -0.42 8.70 6.73
N VAL A 131 -0.66 8.51 8.02
CA VAL A 131 -1.23 9.53 8.90
C VAL A 131 -0.15 9.94 9.91
N LYS A 132 0.19 11.22 9.93
CA LYS A 132 1.15 11.79 10.87
C LYS A 132 0.63 13.09 11.44
N ASP A 133 0.57 13.18 12.76
CA ASP A 133 0.11 14.39 13.49
C ASP A 133 -1.27 14.90 13.02
N GLY A 134 -2.15 13.98 12.60
CA GLY A 134 -3.48 14.28 12.09
C GLY A 134 -3.53 14.67 10.60
N GLU A 135 -2.40 14.74 9.92
CA GLU A 135 -2.32 15.00 8.48
C GLU A 135 -2.27 13.67 7.69
N ILE A 136 -2.94 13.64 6.53
CA ILE A 136 -3.01 12.49 5.63
C ILE A 136 -2.05 12.70 4.47
N PHE A 137 -1.18 11.73 4.23
CA PHE A 137 -0.22 11.70 3.12
C PHE A 137 -0.52 10.51 2.23
N ILE A 138 -0.50 10.71 0.91
CA ILE A 138 -0.63 9.64 -0.07
C ILE A 138 0.76 9.06 -0.32
N LEU A 139 0.91 7.74 -0.12
CA LEU A 139 2.14 7.02 -0.41
C LEU A 139 2.12 6.44 -1.83
N GLU A 140 1.01 5.74 -2.18
CA GLU A 140 0.89 5.03 -3.45
C GLU A 140 -0.57 4.83 -3.82
N ALA A 141 -0.88 4.87 -5.12
CA ALA A 141 -2.18 4.50 -5.66
C ALA A 141 -2.00 3.42 -6.73
N ASN A 142 -2.64 2.27 -6.52
CA ASN A 142 -2.53 1.08 -7.36
C ASN A 142 -3.88 0.76 -8.01
N PRO A 143 -4.15 1.20 -9.27
CA PRO A 143 -5.41 0.91 -9.97
C PRO A 143 -5.43 -0.55 -10.47
N ARG A 144 -5.40 -1.49 -9.56
CA ARG A 144 -5.38 -2.94 -9.76
C ARG A 144 -5.88 -3.66 -8.51
N ALA A 145 -6.11 -4.99 -8.63
CA ALA A 145 -6.37 -5.81 -7.47
C ALA A 145 -5.20 -5.79 -6.48
N SER A 146 -5.50 -5.78 -5.20
CA SER A 146 -4.55 -5.87 -4.09
C SER A 146 -4.55 -7.27 -3.48
N ARG A 147 -3.55 -7.54 -2.65
CA ARG A 147 -3.51 -8.76 -1.81
C ARG A 147 -4.49 -8.67 -0.64
N THR A 148 -4.86 -7.45 -0.25
CA THR A 148 -5.81 -7.17 0.83
C THR A 148 -7.28 -7.30 0.40
N ALA A 149 -7.59 -7.18 -0.90
CA ALA A 149 -8.96 -7.29 -1.39
C ALA A 149 -9.67 -8.61 -0.99
N PRO A 150 -9.04 -9.81 -1.02
CA PRO A 150 -9.68 -11.04 -0.53
C PRO A 150 -9.94 -11.02 0.98
N PHE A 151 -9.03 -10.45 1.76
CA PHE A 151 -9.20 -10.27 3.20
C PHE A 151 -10.38 -9.35 3.50
N VAL A 152 -10.43 -8.17 2.86
CA VAL A 152 -11.53 -7.21 3.00
C VAL A 152 -12.85 -7.86 2.61
N ALA A 153 -12.89 -8.58 1.48
CA ALA A 153 -14.09 -9.28 1.01
C ALA A 153 -14.65 -10.25 2.06
N LYS A 154 -13.78 -11.02 2.71
CA LYS A 154 -14.15 -11.93 3.81
C LYS A 154 -14.60 -11.17 5.06
N ALA A 155 -13.84 -10.15 5.46
CA ALA A 155 -14.13 -9.36 6.65
C ALA A 155 -15.49 -8.67 6.59
N ILE A 156 -15.86 -8.08 5.45
CA ILE A 156 -17.16 -7.43 5.25
C ILE A 156 -18.24 -8.38 4.69
N ASN A 157 -17.86 -9.61 4.31
CA ASN A 157 -18.71 -10.62 3.67
C ASN A 157 -19.42 -10.08 2.41
N ARG A 158 -18.63 -9.51 1.51
CA ARG A 158 -19.09 -9.04 0.20
C ARG A 158 -18.16 -9.57 -0.89
N PRO A 159 -18.69 -9.97 -2.05
CA PRO A 159 -17.91 -10.54 -3.14
C PRO A 159 -17.19 -9.45 -3.95
N ILE A 160 -16.21 -8.79 -3.34
CA ILE A 160 -15.51 -7.60 -3.88
C ILE A 160 -14.89 -7.87 -5.24
N ALA A 161 -14.19 -9.00 -5.41
CA ALA A 161 -13.57 -9.34 -6.69
C ALA A 161 -14.62 -9.57 -7.80
N ALA A 162 -15.73 -10.26 -7.49
CA ALA A 162 -16.80 -10.49 -8.45
C ALA A 162 -17.54 -9.18 -8.80
N ALA A 163 -17.72 -8.28 -7.83
CA ALA A 163 -18.28 -6.96 -8.06
C ALA A 163 -17.39 -6.12 -8.99
N ALA A 164 -16.08 -6.10 -8.73
CA ALA A 164 -15.12 -5.41 -9.57
C ALA A 164 -15.09 -5.96 -11.00
N ALA A 165 -15.13 -7.29 -11.17
CA ALA A 165 -15.20 -7.91 -12.49
C ALA A 165 -16.45 -7.49 -13.27
N LYS A 166 -17.62 -7.39 -12.61
CA LYS A 166 -18.85 -6.88 -13.22
C LYS A 166 -18.72 -5.41 -13.62
N VAL A 167 -18.11 -4.59 -12.78
CA VAL A 167 -17.84 -3.17 -13.09
C VAL A 167 -16.93 -3.06 -14.32
N MET A 168 -15.85 -3.85 -14.39
CA MET A 168 -14.98 -3.90 -15.56
C MET A 168 -15.70 -4.36 -16.83
N ALA A 169 -16.74 -5.20 -16.68
CA ALA A 169 -17.63 -5.60 -17.78
C ALA A 169 -18.73 -4.57 -18.12
N GLY A 170 -18.72 -3.39 -17.47
CA GLY A 170 -19.62 -2.28 -17.77
C GLY A 170 -20.86 -2.16 -16.88
N VAL A 171 -21.04 -3.02 -15.87
CA VAL A 171 -22.14 -2.89 -14.90
C VAL A 171 -21.85 -1.69 -13.99
N LYS A 172 -22.83 -0.81 -13.80
CA LYS A 172 -22.69 0.33 -12.90
C LYS A 172 -22.68 -0.11 -11.44
N LEU A 173 -21.81 0.51 -10.65
CA LEU A 173 -21.61 0.16 -9.24
C LEU A 173 -22.90 0.27 -8.42
N ARG A 174 -23.72 1.27 -8.70
CA ARG A 174 -25.05 1.48 -8.08
C ARG A 174 -26.04 0.32 -8.27
N GLU A 175 -25.89 -0.45 -9.35
CA GLU A 175 -26.73 -1.62 -9.63
C GLU A 175 -26.38 -2.80 -8.73
N LEU A 176 -25.15 -2.86 -8.25
CA LEU A 176 -24.64 -3.95 -7.41
C LEU A 176 -25.10 -3.85 -5.94
N LYS A 177 -25.63 -2.69 -5.53
CA LYS A 177 -26.17 -2.44 -4.18
C LYS A 177 -25.21 -2.90 -3.06
N LEU A 178 -23.91 -2.62 -3.24
CA LEU A 178 -22.91 -2.97 -2.25
C LEU A 178 -23.09 -2.13 -0.99
N ASP A 179 -22.95 -2.78 0.15
CA ASP A 179 -22.91 -2.16 1.47
C ASP A 179 -21.76 -2.69 2.30
N ARG A 180 -21.40 -1.97 3.35
CA ARG A 180 -20.35 -2.35 4.30
C ARG A 180 -20.98 -2.50 5.68
N PRO A 181 -21.49 -3.69 6.02
CA PRO A 181 -22.15 -3.91 7.30
C PRO A 181 -21.16 -3.83 8.46
N SER A 182 -21.55 -3.15 9.53
CA SER A 182 -20.81 -3.25 10.80
C SER A 182 -20.98 -4.64 11.39
N ARG A 183 -19.88 -5.31 11.74
CA ARG A 183 -19.89 -6.68 12.21
C ARG A 183 -19.61 -6.85 13.70
N GLY A 184 -19.34 -5.76 14.42
CA GLY A 184 -19.08 -5.79 15.86
C GLY A 184 -17.80 -6.52 16.28
N HIS A 185 -16.90 -6.79 15.30
CA HIS A 185 -15.57 -7.37 15.54
C HIS A 185 -14.52 -6.66 14.69
N VAL A 186 -13.27 -6.81 15.08
CA VAL A 186 -12.10 -6.41 14.30
C VAL A 186 -11.54 -7.64 13.61
N ALA A 187 -11.38 -7.56 12.30
CA ALA A 187 -10.66 -8.58 11.52
C ALA A 187 -9.19 -8.19 11.44
N VAL A 188 -8.29 -9.15 11.61
CA VAL A 188 -6.84 -8.94 11.50
C VAL A 188 -6.31 -9.82 10.37
N LYS A 189 -5.52 -9.21 9.49
CA LYS A 189 -4.73 -9.87 8.45
C LYS A 189 -3.29 -9.97 8.93
N GLU A 190 -2.65 -11.09 8.68
CA GLU A 190 -1.22 -11.28 8.88
C GLU A 190 -0.60 -11.92 7.63
N ALA A 191 0.66 -11.57 7.32
CA ALA A 191 1.37 -12.08 6.17
C ALA A 191 2.07 -13.41 6.47
N VAL A 192 2.24 -14.24 5.43
CA VAL A 192 2.99 -15.51 5.54
C VAL A 192 4.46 -15.27 5.18
N PHE A 193 5.37 -15.59 6.11
CA PHE A 193 6.80 -15.43 5.94
C PHE A 193 7.52 -16.78 5.74
N PRO A 194 8.24 -16.99 4.63
CA PRO A 194 8.92 -18.24 4.33
C PRO A 194 10.36 -18.32 4.88
N PHE A 195 10.70 -17.58 5.96
CA PHE A 195 12.06 -17.47 6.46
C PHE A 195 12.75 -18.82 6.74
N ALA A 196 11.98 -19.81 7.23
CA ALA A 196 12.52 -21.15 7.49
C ALA A 196 12.98 -21.88 6.21
N ARG A 197 12.53 -21.46 5.02
CA ARG A 197 12.89 -22.06 3.74
C ARG A 197 14.05 -21.35 3.05
N PHE A 198 14.42 -20.17 3.50
CA PHE A 198 15.48 -19.33 2.92
C PHE A 198 16.50 -18.94 3.98
N PRO A 199 17.44 -19.87 4.32
CA PRO A 199 18.48 -19.58 5.30
C PRO A 199 19.33 -18.36 4.88
N GLY A 200 19.63 -17.48 5.84
CA GLY A 200 20.45 -16.27 5.61
C GLY A 200 19.68 -15.05 5.16
N VAL A 201 18.37 -15.13 5.01
CA VAL A 201 17.53 -13.94 4.82
C VAL A 201 17.33 -13.26 6.18
N ASP A 202 17.56 -11.95 6.20
CA ASP A 202 17.32 -11.14 7.39
C ASP A 202 15.80 -11.08 7.69
N PRO A 203 15.33 -11.52 8.87
CA PRO A 203 13.94 -11.50 9.25
C PRO A 203 13.43 -10.10 9.62
N VAL A 204 14.30 -9.10 9.73
CA VAL A 204 13.91 -7.72 10.05
C VAL A 204 13.10 -7.15 8.89
N LEU A 205 11.88 -6.70 9.19
CA LEU A 205 10.99 -6.11 8.20
C LEU A 205 11.42 -4.68 7.88
N GLY A 206 11.14 -4.28 6.65
CA GLY A 206 11.51 -2.96 6.12
C GLY A 206 10.76 -2.64 4.83
N PRO A 207 11.24 -1.67 4.06
CA PRO A 207 10.54 -1.22 2.86
C PRO A 207 10.53 -2.25 1.72
N GLU A 208 11.44 -3.24 1.74
CA GLU A 208 11.49 -4.33 0.77
C GLU A 208 10.64 -5.51 1.25
N MET A 209 9.75 -6.01 0.38
CA MET A 209 8.85 -7.12 0.72
C MET A 209 9.61 -8.43 0.98
N ARG A 210 9.28 -9.11 2.09
CA ARG A 210 9.86 -10.38 2.55
C ARG A 210 8.86 -11.54 2.56
N SER A 211 7.57 -11.23 2.61
CA SER A 211 6.50 -12.23 2.64
C SER A 211 6.26 -12.89 1.29
N THR A 212 5.52 -14.01 1.30
CA THR A 212 5.04 -14.65 0.06
C THR A 212 3.90 -13.86 -0.61
N GLY A 213 3.30 -12.91 0.10
CA GLY A 213 2.06 -12.24 -0.27
C GLY A 213 0.79 -13.02 0.02
N GLU A 214 0.88 -14.20 0.61
CA GLU A 214 -0.24 -14.94 1.18
C GLU A 214 -0.63 -14.36 2.55
N VAL A 215 -1.91 -14.46 2.90
CA VAL A 215 -2.48 -13.93 4.13
C VAL A 215 -3.49 -14.92 4.72
#